data_18345e4fc942ead7deac83c841d77c7f
#
_entry.id   18345e4fc942ead7deac83c841d77c7f
#
_cell.length_a   1.000
_cell.length_b   1.000
_cell.length_c   1.000
_cell.angle_alpha   90.00
_cell.angle_beta   90.00
_cell.angle_gamma   90.00
#
_symmetry.space_group_name_H-M   'P 1'
#
loop_
_entity.id
_entity.type
_entity.pdbx_description
1 polymer ?
#
loop_
_entity_poly.entity_id
_entity_poly.type
_entity_poly.pdbx_seq_one_letter_code
_entity_poly.pdbx_strand_id
1 'polypeptide(L)'
;KNNIETNAFKLISTKDIIGVEISGIIKNISAILSGALTANHYTDEYIQKLIELSQDEIFQITSKINCREEYRVNDKEMIKTLSSPACLGDMILTCYKDHSRNRRLGLGLINKFNLDQVLKDIGTVEGYMSTSTLYQNRKKFHIGKIVKTAHDILYNGNNPKSCLEKLFD
;
A
#
# COMPACT_ATOMS: atom_id res chain seq x y z
N LYS A 1 8.75 17.22 -22.76
CA LYS A 1 8.06 15.94 -22.90
C LYS A 1 8.57 15.19 -24.16
N ASN A 2 8.50 15.84 -25.31
CA ASN A 2 8.83 15.23 -26.63
C ASN A 2 10.30 14.80 -26.81
N ASN A 3 11.24 15.27 -25.98
CA ASN A 3 12.66 14.94 -26.09
C ASN A 3 13.09 13.70 -25.29
N ILE A 4 12.17 13.11 -24.51
CA ILE A 4 12.47 11.99 -23.62
C ILE A 4 11.61 10.77 -23.98
N GLU A 5 10.45 10.95 -24.62
CA GLU A 5 9.56 9.86 -25.03
C GLU A 5 10.15 9.10 -26.23
N THR A 6 10.10 7.77 -26.15
CA THR A 6 10.46 6.83 -27.22
C THR A 6 9.31 5.85 -27.46
N ASN A 7 9.42 4.99 -28.47
CA ASN A 7 8.42 3.92 -28.70
C ASN A 7 8.31 2.96 -27.51
N ALA A 8 9.37 2.82 -26.71
CA ALA A 8 9.43 1.93 -25.54
C ALA A 8 9.22 2.67 -24.21
N PHE A 9 9.24 4.00 -24.19
CA PHE A 9 9.15 4.81 -22.99
C PHE A 9 8.17 5.97 -23.16
N LYS A 10 7.12 6.00 -22.35
CA LYS A 10 6.09 7.04 -22.34
C LYS A 10 6.09 7.79 -21.01
N LEU A 11 6.01 9.11 -21.08
CA LEU A 11 5.90 9.99 -19.92
C LEU A 11 4.44 10.42 -19.70
N ILE A 12 3.93 10.12 -18.50
CA ILE A 12 2.63 10.61 -18.03
C ILE A 12 2.90 11.67 -16.96
N SER A 13 2.54 12.91 -17.22
CA SER A 13 2.65 13.98 -16.24
C SER A 13 1.34 14.15 -15.47
N THR A 14 1.45 14.36 -14.16
CA THR A 14 0.31 14.72 -13.30
C THR A 14 0.66 15.91 -12.42
N LYS A 15 -0.35 16.65 -11.97
CA LYS A 15 -0.23 17.68 -10.94
C LYS A 15 -0.51 17.12 -9.54
N ASP A 16 -1.03 15.91 -9.46
CA ASP A 16 -1.38 15.23 -8.21
C ASP A 16 -0.15 14.54 -7.60
N ILE A 17 0.76 15.33 -7.08
CA ILE A 17 1.97 14.87 -6.40
C ILE A 17 1.60 14.03 -5.17
N ILE A 18 0.61 14.49 -4.41
CA ILE A 18 0.17 13.83 -3.18
C ILE A 18 -0.40 12.43 -3.48
N GLY A 19 -1.23 12.31 -4.52
CA GLY A 19 -1.78 11.00 -4.92
C GLY A 19 -0.68 10.00 -5.30
N VAL A 20 0.34 10.45 -6.03
CA VAL A 20 1.48 9.59 -6.38
C VAL A 20 2.26 9.15 -5.14
N GLU A 21 2.57 10.07 -4.22
CA GLU A 21 3.34 9.77 -3.00
C GLU A 21 2.57 8.84 -2.06
N ILE A 22 1.28 9.12 -1.80
CA ILE A 22 0.44 8.26 -0.95
C ILE A 22 0.27 6.87 -1.57
N SER A 23 0.09 6.79 -2.90
CA SER A 23 0.06 5.49 -3.60
C SER A 23 1.36 4.70 -3.39
N GLY A 24 2.52 5.36 -3.50
CA GLY A 24 3.82 4.74 -3.27
C GLY A 24 4.01 4.23 -1.83
N ILE A 25 3.40 4.89 -0.86
CA ILE A 25 3.43 4.46 0.55
C ILE A 25 2.48 3.28 0.77
N ILE A 26 1.21 3.41 0.38
CA ILE A 26 0.16 2.42 0.65
C ILE A 26 0.44 1.12 -0.12
N LYS A 27 0.96 1.15 -1.35
CA LYS A 27 1.33 -0.08 -2.08
C LYS A 27 2.28 -0.98 -1.30
N ASN A 28 3.23 -0.40 -0.57
CA ASN A 28 4.20 -1.15 0.22
C ASN A 28 3.53 -1.82 1.44
N ILE A 29 2.56 -1.16 2.06
CA ILE A 29 1.75 -1.71 3.16
C ILE A 29 0.85 -2.82 2.62
N SER A 30 0.18 -2.59 1.51
CA SER A 30 -0.68 -3.57 0.84
C SER A 30 0.09 -4.82 0.41
N ALA A 31 1.34 -4.66 -0.03
CA ALA A 31 2.20 -5.79 -0.36
C ALA A 31 2.52 -6.68 0.87
N ILE A 32 2.68 -6.09 2.07
CA ILE A 32 2.81 -6.89 3.31
C ILE A 32 1.54 -7.69 3.55
N LEU A 33 0.37 -7.06 3.47
CA LEU A 33 -0.91 -7.75 3.67
C LEU A 33 -1.16 -8.81 2.58
N SER A 34 -0.79 -8.54 1.33
CA SER A 34 -0.86 -9.51 0.23
C SER A 34 -0.01 -10.75 0.52
N GLY A 35 1.21 -10.57 1.02
CA GLY A 35 2.05 -11.69 1.46
C GLY A 35 1.40 -12.49 2.59
N ALA A 36 0.81 -11.81 3.56
CA ALA A 36 0.08 -12.43 4.67
C ALA A 36 -1.16 -13.21 4.19
N LEU A 37 -1.93 -12.67 3.23
CA LEU A 37 -3.05 -13.38 2.59
C LEU A 37 -2.58 -14.66 1.91
N THR A 38 -1.54 -14.58 1.09
CA THR A 38 -0.98 -15.73 0.37
C THR A 38 -0.54 -16.83 1.35
N ALA A 39 0.14 -16.49 2.43
CA ALA A 39 0.61 -17.43 3.42
C ALA A 39 -0.53 -18.08 4.24
N ASN A 40 -1.70 -17.41 4.34
CA ASN A 40 -2.93 -17.99 4.91
C ASN A 40 -3.82 -18.70 3.88
N HIS A 41 -3.31 -18.98 2.67
CA HIS A 41 -4.02 -19.68 1.60
C HIS A 41 -5.30 -18.99 1.09
N TYR A 42 -5.36 -17.66 1.18
CA TYR A 42 -6.41 -16.89 0.52
C TYR A 42 -6.19 -16.88 -1.00
N THR A 43 -7.29 -16.89 -1.75
CA THR A 43 -7.26 -16.83 -3.22
C THR A 43 -6.86 -15.44 -3.75
N ASP A 44 -6.52 -15.36 -5.02
CA ASP A 44 -6.21 -14.10 -5.69
C ASP A 44 -7.36 -13.08 -5.65
N GLU A 45 -8.61 -13.55 -5.50
CA GLU A 45 -9.77 -12.67 -5.31
C GLU A 45 -9.63 -11.77 -4.07
N TYR A 46 -9.05 -12.29 -3.00
CA TYR A 46 -8.80 -11.49 -1.79
C TYR A 46 -7.66 -10.49 -1.99
N ILE A 47 -6.66 -10.81 -2.81
CA ILE A 47 -5.62 -9.85 -3.19
C ILE A 47 -6.22 -8.73 -4.05
N GLN A 48 -7.14 -9.03 -4.96
CA GLN A 48 -7.87 -8.03 -5.74
C GLN A 48 -8.71 -7.12 -4.84
N LYS A 49 -9.49 -7.68 -3.91
CA LYS A 49 -10.23 -6.91 -2.91
C LYS A 49 -9.33 -6.03 -2.04
N LEU A 50 -8.15 -6.55 -1.65
CA LEU A 50 -7.15 -5.77 -0.91
C LEU A 50 -6.69 -4.56 -1.73
N ILE A 51 -6.45 -4.72 -3.04
CA ILE A 51 -6.05 -3.64 -3.94
C ILE A 51 -7.16 -2.59 -4.04
N GLU A 52 -8.42 -3.00 -4.19
CA GLU A 52 -9.58 -2.09 -4.22
C GLU A 52 -9.69 -1.28 -2.92
N LEU A 53 -9.66 -1.95 -1.77
CA LEU A 53 -9.66 -1.27 -0.45
C LEU A 53 -8.47 -0.31 -0.29
N SER A 54 -7.32 -0.67 -0.85
CA SER A 54 -6.13 0.17 -0.82
C SER A 54 -6.31 1.42 -1.68
N GLN A 55 -6.94 1.30 -2.85
CA GLN A 55 -7.27 2.45 -3.71
C GLN A 55 -8.24 3.41 -3.02
N ASP A 56 -9.26 2.88 -2.34
CA ASP A 56 -10.22 3.69 -1.58
C ASP A 56 -9.53 4.44 -0.45
N GLU A 57 -8.63 3.77 0.29
CA GLU A 57 -7.89 4.40 1.37
C GLU A 57 -6.94 5.48 0.86
N ILE A 58 -6.24 5.26 -0.26
CA ILE A 58 -5.41 6.26 -0.92
C ILE A 58 -6.25 7.48 -1.28
N PHE A 59 -7.41 7.27 -1.92
CA PHE A 59 -8.31 8.35 -2.30
C PHE A 59 -8.75 9.17 -1.09
N GLN A 60 -9.15 8.53 0.01
CA GLN A 60 -9.56 9.21 1.24
C GLN A 60 -8.43 10.03 1.86
N ILE A 61 -7.23 9.47 1.97
CA ILE A 61 -6.06 10.17 2.52
C ILE A 61 -5.68 11.36 1.63
N THR A 62 -5.62 11.14 0.31
CA THR A 62 -5.25 12.18 -0.68
C THR A 62 -6.26 13.32 -0.68
N SER A 63 -7.56 13.00 -0.69
CA SER A 63 -8.64 13.99 -0.61
C SER A 63 -8.52 14.84 0.64
N LYS A 64 -8.19 14.24 1.78
CA LYS A 64 -8.02 14.97 3.04
C LYS A 64 -6.81 15.91 3.03
N ILE A 65 -5.73 15.53 2.37
CA ILE A 65 -4.54 16.38 2.24
C ILE A 65 -4.80 17.50 1.22
N ASN A 66 -5.46 17.20 0.10
CA ASN A 66 -5.82 18.14 -0.97
C ASN A 66 -6.81 19.25 -0.55
N CYS A 67 -7.39 19.16 0.66
CA CYS A 67 -8.15 20.29 1.23
C CYS A 67 -7.28 21.55 1.45
N ARG A 68 -5.96 21.45 1.35
CA ARG A 68 -5.04 22.59 1.41
C ARG A 68 -4.87 23.17 0.01
N GLU A 69 -5.06 24.48 -0.14
CA GLU A 69 -5.05 25.17 -1.45
C GLU A 69 -3.79 24.91 -2.28
N GLU A 70 -2.64 24.78 -1.61
CA GLU A 70 -1.31 24.60 -2.24
C GLU A 70 -1.19 23.31 -3.08
N TYR A 71 -1.93 22.25 -2.73
CA TYR A 71 -1.83 20.92 -3.38
C TYR A 71 -3.13 20.51 -4.08
N ARG A 72 -4.05 21.44 -4.24
CA ARG A 72 -5.42 21.16 -4.66
C ARG A 72 -5.47 20.69 -6.11
N VAL A 73 -5.85 19.43 -6.30
CA VAL A 73 -6.32 18.89 -7.57
C VAL A 73 -7.80 18.52 -7.45
N ASN A 74 -8.52 18.51 -8.57
CA ASN A 74 -9.91 18.05 -8.58
C ASN A 74 -9.99 16.53 -8.58
N ASP A 75 -11.14 15.98 -8.21
CA ASP A 75 -11.37 14.54 -8.11
C ASP A 75 -11.10 13.80 -9.42
N LYS A 76 -11.39 14.42 -10.58
CA LYS A 76 -11.15 13.83 -11.90
C LYS A 76 -9.64 13.62 -12.16
N GLU A 77 -8.83 14.61 -11.83
CA GLU A 77 -7.37 14.50 -11.96
C GLU A 77 -6.81 13.47 -10.96
N MET A 78 -7.31 13.47 -9.72
CA MET A 78 -6.92 12.49 -8.70
C MET A 78 -7.27 11.06 -9.14
N ILE A 79 -8.50 10.79 -9.58
CA ILE A 79 -8.91 9.47 -10.08
C ILE A 79 -8.02 9.03 -11.25
N LYS A 80 -7.73 9.93 -12.19
CA LYS A 80 -6.83 9.67 -13.32
C LYS A 80 -5.42 9.31 -12.86
N THR A 81 -4.88 10.01 -11.85
CA THR A 81 -3.57 9.71 -11.26
C THR A 81 -3.56 8.34 -10.60
N LEU A 82 -4.55 8.08 -9.73
CA LEU A 82 -4.63 6.83 -8.98
C LEU A 82 -4.84 5.61 -9.87
N SER A 83 -5.55 5.76 -11.00
CA SER A 83 -5.75 4.69 -12.01
C SER A 83 -4.55 4.54 -12.96
N SER A 84 -3.52 5.34 -12.83
CA SER A 84 -2.35 5.31 -13.73
C SER A 84 -1.46 4.08 -13.50
N PRO A 85 -0.62 3.72 -14.49
CA PRO A 85 0.39 2.67 -14.30
C PRO A 85 1.35 2.94 -13.13
N ALA A 86 1.64 4.22 -12.82
CA ALA A 86 2.52 4.60 -11.71
C ALA A 86 1.90 4.36 -10.32
N CYS A 87 0.57 4.34 -10.21
CA CYS A 87 -0.14 4.11 -8.95
C CYS A 87 -0.75 2.69 -8.92
N LEU A 88 -1.87 2.47 -9.61
CA LEU A 88 -2.56 1.17 -9.62
C LEU A 88 -1.68 0.06 -10.23
N GLY A 89 -1.02 0.33 -11.36
CA GLY A 89 -0.16 -0.66 -12.01
C GLY A 89 0.99 -1.12 -11.12
N ASP A 90 1.66 -0.18 -10.47
CA ASP A 90 2.77 -0.48 -9.54
C ASP A 90 2.28 -1.19 -8.27
N MET A 91 1.09 -0.86 -7.76
CA MET A 91 0.45 -1.57 -6.65
C MET A 91 0.18 -3.04 -7.02
N ILE A 92 -0.45 -3.29 -8.17
CA ILE A 92 -0.72 -4.65 -8.66
C ILE A 92 0.60 -5.43 -8.75
N LEU A 93 1.60 -4.88 -9.43
CA LEU A 93 2.90 -5.53 -9.57
C LEU A 93 3.52 -5.83 -8.20
N THR A 94 3.46 -4.90 -7.24
CA THR A 94 4.10 -5.06 -5.92
C THR A 94 3.37 -6.10 -5.06
N CYS A 95 2.04 -6.20 -5.16
CA CYS A 95 1.24 -7.17 -4.43
C CYS A 95 1.41 -8.62 -4.94
N TYR A 96 1.75 -8.81 -6.21
CA TYR A 96 1.93 -10.15 -6.79
C TYR A 96 3.41 -10.56 -6.96
N LYS A 97 4.35 -9.62 -6.89
CA LYS A 97 5.78 -9.90 -7.14
C LYS A 97 6.45 -10.59 -5.95
N ASP A 98 6.99 -11.79 -6.15
CA ASP A 98 7.68 -12.56 -5.11
C ASP A 98 8.98 -11.91 -4.61
N HIS A 99 9.59 -11.06 -5.42
CA HIS A 99 10.83 -10.35 -5.05
C HIS A 99 10.59 -9.09 -4.19
N SER A 100 9.35 -8.68 -3.96
CA SER A 100 9.03 -7.55 -3.08
C SER A 100 9.41 -7.87 -1.63
N ARG A 101 10.32 -7.09 -1.04
CA ARG A 101 10.67 -7.22 0.38
C ARG A 101 9.45 -7.05 1.30
N ASN A 102 8.54 -6.14 0.93
CA ASN A 102 7.30 -5.94 1.67
C ASN A 102 6.44 -7.23 1.64
N ARG A 103 6.23 -7.81 0.46
CA ARG A 103 5.46 -9.07 0.34
C ARG A 103 6.13 -10.23 1.06
N ARG A 104 7.47 -10.34 0.99
CA ARG A 104 8.23 -11.36 1.73
C ARG A 104 8.10 -11.22 3.24
N LEU A 105 8.03 -9.97 3.77
CA LEU A 105 7.72 -9.76 5.18
C LEU A 105 6.36 -10.38 5.52
N GLY A 106 5.31 -10.09 4.74
CA GLY A 106 3.97 -10.65 4.95
C GLY A 106 3.94 -12.18 4.92
N LEU A 107 4.63 -12.80 3.97
CA LEU A 107 4.79 -14.25 3.88
C LEU A 107 5.46 -14.85 5.13
N GLY A 108 6.46 -14.16 5.68
CA GLY A 108 7.20 -14.61 6.86
C GLY A 108 6.40 -14.55 8.16
N LEU A 109 5.46 -13.60 8.29
CA LEU A 109 4.70 -13.38 9.54
C LEU A 109 3.85 -14.58 9.98
N ILE A 110 3.46 -15.45 9.07
CA ILE A 110 2.54 -16.57 9.35
C ILE A 110 3.26 -17.85 9.72
N ASN A 111 4.48 -18.02 9.26
CA ASN A 111 5.29 -19.22 9.49
C ASN A 111 5.95 -19.26 10.88
N LYS A 112 5.38 -18.58 11.89
CA LYS A 112 5.87 -18.51 13.29
C LYS A 112 7.28 -17.93 13.45
N PHE A 113 7.79 -17.19 12.49
CA PHE A 113 9.05 -16.48 12.64
C PHE A 113 8.89 -15.29 13.58
N ASN A 114 9.85 -15.10 14.44
CA ASN A 114 10.00 -13.86 15.17
C ASN A 114 10.14 -12.72 14.14
N LEU A 115 9.31 -11.70 14.23
CA LEU A 115 9.32 -10.54 13.33
C LEU A 115 10.74 -9.95 13.20
N ASP A 116 11.49 -9.86 14.31
CA ASP A 116 12.86 -9.34 14.31
C ASP A 116 13.80 -10.20 13.45
N GLN A 117 13.60 -11.52 13.44
CA GLN A 117 14.40 -12.42 12.60
C GLN A 117 14.06 -12.23 11.13
N VAL A 118 12.78 -12.13 10.79
CA VAL A 118 12.33 -11.88 9.40
C VAL A 118 12.88 -10.54 8.88
N LEU A 119 12.83 -9.49 9.70
CA LEU A 119 13.37 -8.18 9.34
C LEU A 119 14.90 -8.21 9.15
N LYS A 120 15.64 -8.96 9.98
CA LYS A 120 17.09 -9.15 9.80
C LYS A 120 17.42 -9.83 8.47
N ASP A 121 16.67 -10.86 8.10
CA ASP A 121 16.91 -11.64 6.89
C ASP A 121 16.54 -10.87 5.60
N ILE A 122 15.50 -10.04 5.67
CA ILE A 122 15.00 -9.30 4.51
C ILE A 122 15.69 -7.94 4.34
N GLY A 123 16.20 -7.35 5.45
CA GLY A 123 16.74 -6.01 5.50
C GLY A 123 15.64 -4.94 5.59
N THR A 124 15.93 -3.73 5.11
CA THR A 124 14.99 -2.60 5.20
C THR A 124 13.69 -2.88 4.45
N VAL A 125 12.56 -2.77 5.15
CA VAL A 125 11.21 -2.95 4.62
C VAL A 125 10.45 -1.63 4.76
N GLU A 126 10.24 -0.94 3.64
CA GLU A 126 9.64 0.40 3.61
C GLU A 126 8.21 0.40 4.17
N GLY A 127 7.39 -0.59 3.81
CA GLY A 127 6.01 -0.72 4.29
C GLY A 127 5.93 -0.90 5.81
N TYR A 128 6.93 -1.55 6.44
CA TYR A 128 7.00 -1.65 7.90
C TYR A 128 7.11 -0.26 8.53
N MET A 129 8.10 0.53 8.12
CA MET A 129 8.30 1.89 8.65
C MET A 129 7.11 2.81 8.35
N SER A 130 6.59 2.75 7.13
CA SER A 130 5.47 3.58 6.68
C SER A 130 4.19 3.29 7.46
N THR A 131 3.94 2.02 7.84
CA THR A 131 2.79 1.64 8.66
C THR A 131 2.81 2.36 10.01
N SER A 132 3.94 2.37 10.71
CA SER A 132 4.09 3.09 11.98
C SER A 132 3.87 4.60 11.81
N THR A 133 4.52 5.19 10.81
CA THR A 133 4.43 6.64 10.55
C THR A 133 3.00 7.08 10.27
N LEU A 134 2.28 6.38 9.39
CA LEU A 134 0.88 6.70 9.09
C LEU A 134 -0.02 6.49 10.31
N TYR A 135 0.17 5.40 11.03
CA TYR A 135 -0.65 5.13 12.22
C TYR A 135 -0.47 6.15 13.34
N GLN A 136 0.76 6.61 13.59
CA GLN A 136 1.04 7.69 14.54
C GLN A 136 0.32 8.99 14.14
N ASN A 137 0.18 9.24 12.85
CA ASN A 137 -0.50 10.40 12.29
C ASN A 137 -1.96 10.14 11.87
N ARG A 138 -2.59 9.05 12.34
CA ARG A 138 -3.92 8.59 11.93
C ARG A 138 -5.04 9.62 12.06
N LYS A 139 -4.98 10.49 13.06
CA LYS A 139 -5.95 11.58 13.24
C LYS A 139 -5.84 12.64 12.15
N LYS A 140 -4.63 12.88 11.65
CA LYS A 140 -4.34 13.88 10.62
C LYS A 140 -4.70 13.37 9.22
N PHE A 141 -4.42 12.11 8.93
CA PHE A 141 -4.54 11.51 7.59
C PHE A 141 -5.81 10.70 7.39
N HIS A 142 -6.63 10.47 8.42
CA HIS A 142 -7.84 9.66 8.32
C HIS A 142 -7.58 8.27 7.73
N ILE A 143 -6.58 7.57 8.27
CA ILE A 143 -6.23 6.22 7.79
C ILE A 143 -7.42 5.26 7.92
N GLY A 144 -7.55 4.37 6.92
CA GLY A 144 -8.60 3.36 6.82
C GLY A 144 -8.22 2.01 7.41
N LYS A 145 -8.83 0.96 6.86
CA LYS A 145 -8.67 -0.43 7.31
C LYS A 145 -7.28 -0.99 6.97
N ILE A 146 -6.66 -0.61 5.83
CA ILE A 146 -5.38 -1.15 5.35
C ILE A 146 -4.26 -0.84 6.35
N VAL A 147 -4.05 0.44 6.67
CA VAL A 147 -2.99 0.85 7.61
C VAL A 147 -3.26 0.32 9.01
N LYS A 148 -4.52 0.31 9.46
CA LYS A 148 -4.90 -0.23 10.78
C LYS A 148 -4.61 -1.72 10.89
N THR A 149 -5.03 -2.51 9.91
CA THR A 149 -4.80 -3.97 9.89
C THR A 149 -3.32 -4.29 9.86
N ALA A 150 -2.55 -3.60 9.03
CA ALA A 150 -1.10 -3.78 8.99
C ALA A 150 -0.44 -3.42 10.33
N HIS A 151 -0.86 -2.32 10.97
CA HIS A 151 -0.36 -1.92 12.28
C HIS A 151 -0.69 -2.94 13.37
N ASP A 152 -1.91 -3.47 13.39
CA ASP A 152 -2.33 -4.46 14.36
C ASP A 152 -1.51 -5.75 14.28
N ILE A 153 -1.16 -6.18 13.07
CA ILE A 153 -0.31 -7.34 12.84
C ILE A 153 1.15 -7.04 13.21
N LEU A 154 1.70 -5.92 12.74
CA LEU A 154 3.15 -5.65 12.79
C LEU A 154 3.62 -5.08 14.12
N TYR A 155 2.78 -4.34 14.83
CA TYR A 155 3.17 -3.59 16.02
C TYR A 155 2.40 -3.99 17.29
N ASN A 156 1.16 -4.47 17.15
CA ASN A 156 0.37 -4.95 18.28
C ASN A 156 0.50 -6.47 18.47
N GLY A 157 1.16 -7.19 17.54
CA GLY A 157 1.34 -8.64 17.62
C GLY A 157 0.03 -9.43 17.50
N ASN A 158 -1.01 -8.83 16.93
CA ASN A 158 -2.29 -9.51 16.76
C ASN A 158 -2.17 -10.63 15.72
N ASN A 159 -3.00 -11.67 15.88
CA ASN A 159 -2.98 -12.82 14.97
C ASN A 159 -3.31 -12.38 13.53
N PRO A 160 -2.42 -12.63 12.54
CA PRO A 160 -2.59 -12.16 11.18
C PRO A 160 -3.89 -12.66 10.53
N LYS A 161 -4.24 -13.94 10.72
CA LYS A 161 -5.46 -14.52 10.15
C LYS A 161 -6.71 -13.79 10.64
N SER A 162 -6.84 -13.58 11.94
CA SER A 162 -7.97 -12.86 12.54
C SER A 162 -8.05 -11.40 12.10
N CYS A 163 -6.90 -10.74 11.90
CA CYS A 163 -6.88 -9.37 11.39
C CYS A 163 -7.30 -9.31 9.92
N LEU A 164 -6.87 -10.29 9.11
CA LEU A 164 -7.23 -10.37 7.69
C LEU A 164 -8.72 -10.70 7.50
N GLU A 165 -9.31 -11.59 8.32
CA GLU A 165 -10.76 -11.85 8.31
C GLU A 165 -11.55 -10.55 8.50
N LYS A 166 -11.23 -9.76 9.54
CA LYS A 166 -11.88 -8.48 9.84
C LYS A 166 -11.65 -7.39 8.80
N LEU A 167 -10.62 -7.53 7.96
CA LEU A 167 -10.35 -6.56 6.90
C LEU A 167 -11.45 -6.59 5.84
N PHE A 168 -12.03 -7.77 5.57
CA PHE A 168 -13.01 -8.00 4.52
C PHE A 168 -14.47 -8.05 5.01
N ASP A 169 -14.70 -7.97 6.33
CA ASP A 169 -16.02 -7.76 6.96
C ASP A 169 -16.42 -6.26 6.84
#